data_043e90a682c4d4711c5111ff53a5acd9
#
_entry.id   043e90a682c4d4711c5111ff53a5acd9
#
_cell.length_a   1.000
_cell.length_b   1.000
_cell.length_c   1.000
_cell.angle_alpha   90.00
_cell.angle_beta   90.00
_cell.angle_gamma   90.00
#
_symmetry.space_group_name_H-M   'P 1'
#
loop_
_entity.id
_entity.type
_entity.pdbx_description
1 polymer ?
#
loop_
_entity_poly.entity_id
_entity_poly.type
_entity_poly.pdbx_seq_one_letter_code
_entity_poly.pdbx_strand_id
1 'polypeptide(L)'
;MKKKLIITGCNGQLGRAINKELAPHSEYELVNTDVAELDITDIDKVMELAREVKPYAILNCAAFTNVNGCETAGDIVWKINALGPRNLSIAATEVGAKMLHISTDYVFDGHGTRPYTEFDTPDPQSAYGVTKLAGEKFVQQFAKEFFIIRTAWLYGDGNNFVKTMLKLSENHDVVRVVTDQLGTPTSAAELAKAMAYLLPTENYGIFHGTCEGDTNWADFTDEIFRLAGKSTKVDHITTEEYVKDNPASANRPAYSILDNFMFRLTGDFRFADWHDAIEEYIRGL
;
A
#
# COMPACT_ATOMS: atom_id res chain seq x y z
N MET A 1 2.58 11.13 -29.21
CA MET A 1 3.67 10.75 -28.29
C MET A 1 3.07 9.94 -27.15
N LYS A 2 3.77 8.92 -26.66
CA LYS A 2 3.33 8.18 -25.47
C LYS A 2 3.42 9.06 -24.22
N LYS A 3 2.49 8.85 -23.29
CA LYS A 3 2.52 9.48 -21.98
C LYS A 3 3.53 8.75 -21.10
N LYS A 4 4.60 9.43 -20.67
CA LYS A 4 5.62 8.83 -19.80
C LYS A 4 5.14 8.79 -18.36
N LEU A 5 5.39 7.67 -17.67
CA LEU A 5 5.06 7.46 -16.27
C LEU A 5 6.33 7.11 -15.51
N ILE A 6 6.72 7.92 -14.53
CA ILE A 6 7.77 7.55 -13.59
C ILE A 6 7.15 6.70 -12.50
N ILE A 7 7.68 5.48 -12.28
CA ILE A 7 7.25 4.55 -11.23
C ILE A 7 8.39 4.38 -10.25
N THR A 8 8.24 4.89 -9.03
CA THR A 8 9.25 4.69 -7.97
C THR A 8 8.94 3.43 -7.16
N GLY A 9 9.97 2.76 -6.63
CA GLY A 9 9.81 1.48 -5.95
C GLY A 9 9.29 0.38 -6.88
N CYS A 10 9.73 0.40 -8.15
CA CYS A 10 9.25 -0.50 -9.22
C CYS A 10 9.49 -1.99 -8.92
N ASN A 11 10.48 -2.32 -8.08
CA ASN A 11 10.80 -3.69 -7.68
C ASN A 11 9.99 -4.18 -6.48
N GLY A 12 9.20 -3.31 -5.83
CA GLY A 12 8.29 -3.66 -4.75
C GLY A 12 7.03 -4.38 -5.25
N GLN A 13 6.21 -4.89 -4.32
CA GLN A 13 4.98 -5.62 -4.64
C GLN A 13 4.05 -4.83 -5.56
N LEU A 14 3.76 -3.58 -5.20
CA LEU A 14 2.87 -2.72 -5.99
C LEU A 14 3.54 -2.21 -7.27
N GLY A 15 4.83 -1.87 -7.22
CA GLY A 15 5.58 -1.46 -8.40
C GLY A 15 5.58 -2.52 -9.50
N ARG A 16 5.73 -3.79 -9.14
CA ARG A 16 5.60 -4.92 -10.09
C ARG A 16 4.18 -5.08 -10.61
N ALA A 17 3.18 -4.95 -9.72
CA ALA A 17 1.78 -5.08 -10.10
C ALA A 17 1.35 -3.98 -11.08
N ILE A 18 1.72 -2.71 -10.83
CA ILE A 18 1.37 -1.60 -11.74
C ILE A 18 2.12 -1.69 -13.07
N ASN A 19 3.35 -2.19 -13.08
CA ASN A 19 4.07 -2.49 -14.33
C ASN A 19 3.32 -3.54 -15.16
N LYS A 20 2.85 -4.63 -14.52
CA LYS A 20 2.09 -5.69 -15.18
C LYS A 20 0.75 -5.17 -15.71
N GLU A 21 0.04 -4.35 -14.91
CA GLU A 21 -1.25 -3.77 -15.27
C GLU A 21 -1.11 -2.81 -16.46
N LEU A 22 -0.10 -1.93 -16.44
CA LEU A 22 0.06 -0.92 -17.49
C LEU A 22 0.80 -1.40 -18.74
N ALA A 23 1.46 -2.56 -18.71
CA ALA A 23 2.20 -3.10 -19.86
C ALA A 23 1.36 -3.24 -21.15
N PRO A 24 0.07 -3.65 -21.11
CA PRO A 24 -0.78 -3.73 -22.30
C PRO A 24 -1.19 -2.36 -22.86
N HIS A 25 -1.07 -1.29 -22.08
CA HIS A 25 -1.52 0.05 -22.43
C HIS A 25 -0.50 0.78 -23.31
N SER A 26 -0.67 0.68 -24.64
CA SER A 26 0.27 1.20 -25.64
C SER A 26 0.47 2.73 -25.61
N GLU A 27 -0.45 3.47 -24.98
CA GLU A 27 -0.38 4.91 -24.77
C GLU A 27 0.63 5.34 -23.71
N TYR A 28 1.08 4.43 -22.84
CA TYR A 28 2.05 4.71 -21.79
C TYR A 28 3.46 4.23 -22.13
N GLU A 29 4.46 4.95 -21.62
CA GLU A 29 5.87 4.57 -21.58
C GLU A 29 6.30 4.58 -20.11
N LEU A 30 6.71 3.42 -19.59
CA LEU A 30 7.04 3.24 -18.18
C LEU A 30 8.53 3.53 -17.94
N VAL A 31 8.82 4.50 -17.08
CA VAL A 31 10.16 4.84 -16.60
C VAL A 31 10.28 4.31 -15.17
N ASN A 32 10.81 3.11 -15.06
CA ASN A 32 10.94 2.40 -13.80
C ASN A 32 12.16 2.85 -13.01
N THR A 33 11.97 3.16 -11.73
CA THR A 33 13.05 3.52 -10.81
C THR A 33 12.88 2.82 -9.46
N ASP A 34 14.00 2.47 -8.87
CA ASP A 34 14.10 2.04 -7.47
C ASP A 34 15.24 2.81 -6.81
N VAL A 35 15.60 2.51 -5.57
CA VAL A 35 16.62 3.25 -4.83
C VAL A 35 17.98 3.34 -5.56
N ALA A 36 18.31 2.36 -6.37
CA ALA A 36 19.57 2.35 -7.13
C ALA A 36 19.56 3.38 -8.28
N GLU A 37 18.42 3.56 -8.96
CA GLU A 37 18.25 4.50 -10.08
C GLU A 37 17.84 5.89 -9.60
N LEU A 38 17.00 5.96 -8.55
CA LEU A 38 16.48 7.20 -8.00
C LEU A 38 16.26 7.08 -6.49
N ASP A 39 17.15 7.66 -5.70
CA ASP A 39 16.85 7.92 -4.29
C ASP A 39 15.87 9.09 -4.20
N ILE A 40 14.61 8.79 -3.84
CA ILE A 40 13.54 9.80 -3.72
C ILE A 40 13.82 10.82 -2.61
N THR A 41 14.77 10.56 -1.70
CA THR A 41 15.17 11.51 -0.64
C THR A 41 16.11 12.61 -1.14
N ASP A 42 16.71 12.41 -2.32
CA ASP A 42 17.57 13.38 -3.01
C ASP A 42 16.75 14.24 -3.96
N ILE A 43 16.43 15.46 -3.53
CA ILE A 43 15.57 16.37 -4.32
C ILE A 43 16.22 16.76 -5.66
N ASP A 44 17.52 16.91 -5.72
CA ASP A 44 18.20 17.36 -6.94
C ASP A 44 18.09 16.29 -8.02
N LYS A 45 18.30 15.01 -7.67
CA LYS A 45 18.11 13.89 -8.60
C LYS A 45 16.68 13.72 -9.03
N VAL A 46 15.72 13.88 -8.11
CA VAL A 46 14.29 13.81 -8.41
C VAL A 46 13.91 14.90 -9.42
N MET A 47 14.38 16.12 -9.22
CA MET A 47 14.14 17.26 -10.13
C MET A 47 14.80 17.07 -11.49
N GLU A 48 16.05 16.58 -11.52
CA GLU A 48 16.78 16.29 -12.76
C GLU A 48 16.01 15.28 -13.61
N LEU A 49 15.64 14.12 -13.02
CA LEU A 49 14.89 13.08 -13.73
C LEU A 49 13.53 13.61 -14.23
N ALA A 50 12.78 14.34 -13.40
CA ALA A 50 11.49 14.88 -13.80
C ALA A 50 11.58 15.86 -14.98
N ARG A 51 12.61 16.72 -15.01
CA ARG A 51 12.86 17.66 -16.12
C ARG A 51 13.28 16.96 -17.40
N GLU A 52 14.08 15.90 -17.30
CA GLU A 52 14.50 15.08 -18.44
C GLU A 52 13.35 14.29 -19.04
N VAL A 53 12.61 13.56 -18.20
CA VAL A 53 11.54 12.66 -18.62
C VAL A 53 10.29 13.44 -19.05
N LYS A 54 9.96 14.54 -18.36
CA LYS A 54 8.70 15.31 -18.48
C LYS A 54 7.48 14.37 -18.42
N PRO A 55 7.29 13.68 -17.29
CA PRO A 55 6.28 12.65 -17.18
C PRO A 55 4.86 13.23 -17.23
N TYR A 56 3.91 12.40 -17.67
CA TYR A 56 2.47 12.66 -17.51
C TYR A 56 2.04 12.46 -16.05
N ALA A 57 2.65 11.46 -15.37
CA ALA A 57 2.42 11.23 -13.95
C ALA A 57 3.65 10.59 -13.28
N ILE A 58 3.76 10.80 -11.96
CA ILE A 58 4.70 10.13 -11.06
C ILE A 58 3.88 9.23 -10.14
N LEU A 59 4.14 7.91 -10.20
CA LEU A 59 3.48 6.87 -9.40
C LEU A 59 4.43 6.45 -8.28
N ASN A 60 4.18 6.94 -7.07
CA ASN A 60 5.05 6.67 -5.93
C ASN A 60 4.62 5.41 -5.18
N CYS A 61 5.26 4.28 -5.50
CA CYS A 61 5.13 3.01 -4.78
C CYS A 61 6.28 2.79 -3.78
N ALA A 62 7.26 3.70 -3.71
CA ALA A 62 8.37 3.60 -2.78
C ALA A 62 7.95 4.00 -1.36
N ALA A 63 8.29 3.18 -0.37
CA ALA A 63 8.09 3.47 1.04
C ALA A 63 8.98 2.57 1.91
N PHE A 64 9.27 3.02 3.12
CA PHE A 64 9.79 2.17 4.19
C PHE A 64 8.59 1.50 4.88
N THR A 65 8.39 0.20 4.61
CA THR A 65 7.16 -0.53 5.00
C THR A 65 7.35 -1.51 6.15
N ASN A 66 8.57 -1.66 6.68
CA ASN A 66 8.82 -2.47 7.87
C ASN A 66 8.28 -1.74 9.11
N VAL A 67 7.03 -2.01 9.50
CA VAL A 67 6.34 -1.34 10.60
C VAL A 67 7.14 -1.41 11.92
N ASN A 68 7.64 -2.61 12.27
CA ASN A 68 8.46 -2.77 13.48
C ASN A 68 9.78 -1.98 13.37
N GLY A 69 10.42 -2.01 12.21
CA GLY A 69 11.64 -1.26 11.94
C GLY A 69 11.45 0.25 12.00
N CYS A 70 10.25 0.77 11.69
CA CYS A 70 9.96 2.21 11.79
C CYS A 70 10.15 2.76 13.19
N GLU A 71 9.85 1.99 14.23
CA GLU A 71 9.96 2.44 15.61
C GLU A 71 11.42 2.72 16.05
N THR A 72 12.40 2.13 15.37
CA THR A 72 13.82 2.22 15.74
C THR A 72 14.71 2.83 14.66
N ALA A 73 14.25 2.95 13.42
CA ALA A 73 15.06 3.41 12.30
C ALA A 73 15.29 4.94 12.25
N GLY A 74 14.63 5.73 13.12
CA GLY A 74 14.89 7.17 13.28
C GLY A 74 14.61 7.98 11.99
N ASP A 75 15.52 8.88 11.64
CA ASP A 75 15.34 9.87 10.56
C ASP A 75 15.14 9.26 9.17
N ILE A 76 15.64 8.04 8.92
CA ILE A 76 15.53 7.44 7.60
C ILE A 76 14.08 7.17 7.19
N VAL A 77 13.21 6.83 8.17
CA VAL A 77 11.78 6.62 7.91
C VAL A 77 11.12 7.93 7.49
N TRP A 78 11.44 9.04 8.16
CA TRP A 78 10.97 10.38 7.79
C TRP A 78 11.45 10.79 6.40
N LYS A 79 12.72 10.53 6.09
CA LYS A 79 13.28 10.84 4.76
C LYS A 79 12.52 10.10 3.66
N ILE A 80 12.31 8.79 3.83
CA ILE A 80 11.66 7.98 2.79
C ILE A 80 10.15 8.24 2.76
N ASN A 81 9.44 8.16 3.91
CA ASN A 81 7.98 8.19 3.94
C ASN A 81 7.37 9.59 3.90
N ALA A 82 8.12 10.62 4.26
CA ALA A 82 7.64 12.01 4.25
C ALA A 82 8.37 12.89 3.23
N LEU A 83 9.71 13.01 3.31
CA LEU A 83 10.45 13.88 2.39
C LEU A 83 10.50 13.34 0.95
N GLY A 84 10.55 12.02 0.76
CA GLY A 84 10.47 11.42 -0.58
C GLY A 84 9.19 11.84 -1.33
N PRO A 85 7.98 11.62 -0.79
CA PRO A 85 6.74 12.12 -1.39
C PRO A 85 6.70 13.64 -1.59
N ARG A 86 7.27 14.42 -0.65
CA ARG A 86 7.42 15.87 -0.82
C ARG A 86 8.24 16.21 -2.06
N ASN A 87 9.40 15.61 -2.22
CA ASN A 87 10.32 15.87 -3.33
C ASN A 87 9.67 15.52 -4.67
N LEU A 88 9.02 14.36 -4.74
CA LEU A 88 8.27 13.92 -5.92
C LEU A 88 7.12 14.88 -6.27
N SER A 89 6.41 15.41 -5.25
CA SER A 89 5.30 16.35 -5.44
C SER A 89 5.76 17.70 -5.96
N ILE A 90 6.89 18.21 -5.45
CA ILE A 90 7.52 19.45 -5.96
C ILE A 90 7.91 19.25 -7.44
N ALA A 91 8.56 18.15 -7.76
CA ALA A 91 8.98 17.84 -9.11
C ALA A 91 7.77 17.66 -10.06
N ALA A 92 6.74 16.93 -9.63
CA ALA A 92 5.52 16.74 -10.41
C ALA A 92 4.88 18.09 -10.76
N THR A 93 4.76 18.98 -9.78
CA THR A 93 4.18 20.34 -9.99
C THR A 93 5.03 21.18 -10.93
N GLU A 94 6.36 21.12 -10.84
CA GLU A 94 7.25 21.91 -11.72
C GLU A 94 7.09 21.52 -13.19
N VAL A 95 6.95 20.22 -13.46
CA VAL A 95 6.85 19.73 -14.85
C VAL A 95 5.41 19.56 -15.36
N GLY A 96 4.40 19.89 -14.53
CA GLY A 96 2.98 19.74 -14.88
C GLY A 96 2.51 18.29 -14.94
N ALA A 97 3.08 17.42 -14.09
CA ALA A 97 2.72 16.02 -13.96
C ALA A 97 1.73 15.78 -12.82
N LYS A 98 0.89 14.74 -12.95
CA LYS A 98 0.08 14.21 -11.85
C LYS A 98 0.95 13.48 -10.83
N MET A 99 0.59 13.55 -9.55
CA MET A 99 1.21 12.78 -8.47
C MET A 99 0.24 11.72 -7.96
N LEU A 100 0.61 10.43 -8.03
CA LEU A 100 -0.13 9.36 -7.38
C LEU A 100 0.73 8.77 -6.26
N HIS A 101 0.23 8.81 -5.02
CA HIS A 101 0.95 8.40 -3.82
C HIS A 101 0.18 7.33 -3.05
N ILE A 102 0.88 6.27 -2.64
CA ILE A 102 0.29 5.21 -1.83
C ILE A 102 0.53 5.48 -0.35
N SER A 103 -0.55 5.49 0.40
CA SER A 103 -0.59 5.62 1.85
C SER A 103 -1.16 4.35 2.51
N THR A 104 -1.59 4.44 3.75
CA THR A 104 -1.90 3.29 4.60
C THR A 104 -3.09 3.56 5.53
N ASP A 105 -3.74 2.49 5.95
CA ASP A 105 -4.71 2.43 7.05
C ASP A 105 -4.13 2.86 8.41
N TYR A 106 -2.81 2.70 8.62
CA TYR A 106 -2.12 3.12 9.84
C TYR A 106 -2.15 4.64 10.10
N VAL A 107 -2.72 5.43 9.21
CA VAL A 107 -2.98 6.86 9.47
C VAL A 107 -4.13 7.08 10.45
N PHE A 108 -4.94 6.06 10.74
CA PHE A 108 -6.05 6.12 11.70
C PHE A 108 -5.64 5.58 13.08
N ASP A 109 -6.46 5.86 14.10
CA ASP A 109 -6.20 5.49 15.49
C ASP A 109 -6.35 3.99 15.79
N GLY A 110 -7.02 3.24 14.92
CA GLY A 110 -7.23 1.80 15.08
C GLY A 110 -8.36 1.41 16.05
N HIS A 111 -9.23 2.36 16.43
CA HIS A 111 -10.35 2.17 17.36
C HIS A 111 -11.73 2.34 16.70
N GLY A 112 -11.80 2.27 15.37
CA GLY A 112 -13.05 2.39 14.63
C GLY A 112 -14.10 1.36 15.02
N THR A 113 -15.37 1.78 14.96
CA THR A 113 -16.54 0.91 15.15
C THR A 113 -17.36 0.76 13.86
N ARG A 114 -16.92 1.40 12.80
CA ARG A 114 -17.41 1.31 11.42
C ARG A 114 -16.21 1.49 10.48
N PRO A 115 -16.30 1.07 9.22
CA PRO A 115 -15.25 1.34 8.25
C PRO A 115 -14.89 2.84 8.18
N TYR A 116 -13.59 3.15 8.17
CA TYR A 116 -13.12 4.52 7.98
C TYR A 116 -13.36 4.97 6.55
N THR A 117 -13.89 6.17 6.40
CA THR A 117 -14.00 6.86 5.12
C THR A 117 -12.84 7.83 4.93
N GLU A 118 -12.66 8.34 3.71
CA GLU A 118 -11.64 9.34 3.41
C GLU A 118 -11.84 10.67 4.16
N PHE A 119 -13.03 10.88 4.74
CA PHE A 119 -13.40 12.08 5.50
C PHE A 119 -13.17 11.94 7.01
N ASP A 120 -12.82 10.75 7.48
CA ASP A 120 -12.48 10.55 8.90
C ASP A 120 -11.10 11.18 9.21
N THR A 121 -10.99 11.76 10.39
CA THR A 121 -9.76 12.46 10.82
C THR A 121 -8.66 11.44 11.12
N PRO A 122 -7.49 11.53 10.48
CA PRO A 122 -6.34 10.70 10.81
C PRO A 122 -5.79 11.01 12.21
N ASP A 123 -5.43 9.94 12.95
CA ASP A 123 -4.76 9.98 14.26
C ASP A 123 -3.80 8.78 14.41
N PRO A 124 -2.64 8.77 13.72
CA PRO A 124 -1.74 7.63 13.67
C PRO A 124 -1.07 7.34 15.01
N GLN A 125 -1.01 6.06 15.40
CA GLN A 125 -0.48 5.58 16.68
C GLN A 125 0.91 4.92 16.59
N SER A 126 1.53 4.88 15.41
CA SER A 126 2.85 4.27 15.16
C SER A 126 3.75 5.22 14.36
N ALA A 127 5.07 5.04 14.47
CA ALA A 127 6.03 5.81 13.68
C ALA A 127 5.80 5.64 12.16
N TYR A 128 5.40 4.43 11.72
CA TYR A 128 5.00 4.18 10.34
C TYR A 128 3.82 5.06 9.93
N GLY A 129 2.71 5.03 10.66
CA GLY A 129 1.52 5.81 10.37
C GLY A 129 1.79 7.32 10.39
N VAL A 130 2.51 7.81 11.41
CA VAL A 130 2.88 9.24 11.54
C VAL A 130 3.69 9.72 10.33
N THR A 131 4.69 8.95 9.89
CA THR A 131 5.55 9.35 8.77
C THR A 131 4.81 9.25 7.42
N LYS A 132 3.92 8.27 7.25
CA LYS A 132 3.07 8.16 6.06
C LYS A 132 2.07 9.31 5.99
N LEU A 133 1.43 9.68 7.11
CA LEU A 133 0.52 10.85 7.15
C LEU A 133 1.27 12.15 6.86
N ALA A 134 2.51 12.30 7.34
CA ALA A 134 3.33 13.46 6.99
C ALA A 134 3.59 13.51 5.46
N GLY A 135 3.83 12.38 4.83
CA GLY A 135 3.93 12.26 3.37
C GLY A 135 2.65 12.70 2.65
N GLU A 136 1.46 12.26 3.11
CA GLU A 136 0.17 12.72 2.57
C GLU A 136 0.04 14.25 2.64
N LYS A 137 0.36 14.84 3.79
CA LYS A 137 0.30 16.30 4.00
C LYS A 137 1.22 17.05 3.04
N PHE A 138 2.42 16.53 2.78
CA PHE A 138 3.32 17.12 1.81
C PHE A 138 2.81 16.96 0.37
N VAL A 139 2.23 15.82 0.01
CA VAL A 139 1.59 15.66 -1.31
C VAL A 139 0.49 16.69 -1.49
N GLN A 140 -0.42 16.85 -0.52
CA GLN A 140 -1.49 17.83 -0.56
C GLN A 140 -0.98 19.29 -0.62
N GLN A 141 0.16 19.58 0.00
CA GLN A 141 0.75 20.92 0.03
C GLN A 141 1.46 21.29 -1.27
N PHE A 142 2.15 20.35 -1.91
CA PHE A 142 3.08 20.62 -3.00
C PHE A 142 2.60 20.12 -4.37
N ALA A 143 1.75 19.10 -4.45
CA ALA A 143 1.21 18.62 -5.72
C ALA A 143 -0.08 19.36 -6.08
N LYS A 144 -0.20 19.83 -7.32
CA LYS A 144 -1.43 20.49 -7.84
C LYS A 144 -2.49 19.47 -8.23
N GLU A 145 -2.07 18.40 -8.87
CA GLU A 145 -2.90 17.32 -9.39
C GLU A 145 -2.45 16.02 -8.73
N PHE A 146 -3.21 15.53 -7.76
CA PHE A 146 -2.78 14.38 -7.00
C PHE A 146 -3.89 13.38 -6.69
N PHE A 147 -3.48 12.12 -6.56
CA PHE A 147 -4.23 11.06 -5.95
C PHE A 147 -3.41 10.50 -4.79
N ILE A 148 -4.00 10.39 -3.62
CA ILE A 148 -3.47 9.63 -2.49
C ILE A 148 -4.38 8.43 -2.31
N ILE A 149 -3.82 7.21 -2.33
CA ILE A 149 -4.60 6.01 -2.09
C ILE A 149 -4.13 5.38 -0.79
N ARG A 150 -4.98 5.36 0.24
CA ARG A 150 -4.76 4.62 1.48
C ARG A 150 -5.18 3.18 1.27
N THR A 151 -4.29 2.24 1.54
CA THR A 151 -4.54 0.81 1.41
C THR A 151 -4.22 0.07 2.70
N ALA A 152 -4.64 -1.18 2.82
CA ALA A 152 -4.41 -2.04 3.98
C ALA A 152 -3.97 -3.44 3.54
N TRP A 153 -3.14 -4.10 4.35
CA TRP A 153 -2.78 -5.53 4.25
C TRP A 153 -2.37 -5.99 2.85
N LEU A 154 -1.54 -5.18 2.19
CA LEU A 154 -1.15 -5.39 0.80
C LEU A 154 -0.32 -6.67 0.62
N TYR A 155 -0.70 -7.52 -0.33
CA TYR A 155 0.05 -8.69 -0.76
C TYR A 155 0.18 -8.74 -2.29
N GLY A 156 1.30 -9.32 -2.77
CA GLY A 156 1.61 -9.43 -4.19
C GLY A 156 2.97 -10.12 -4.41
N ASP A 157 3.61 -9.85 -5.54
CA ASP A 157 4.93 -10.39 -5.84
C ASP A 157 5.99 -9.81 -4.91
N GLY A 158 6.67 -10.67 -4.15
CA GLY A 158 7.67 -10.31 -3.15
C GLY A 158 7.33 -10.92 -1.79
N ASN A 159 8.00 -10.44 -0.72
CA ASN A 159 7.75 -10.90 0.63
C ASN A 159 6.47 -10.27 1.17
N ASN A 160 5.56 -11.09 1.66
CA ASN A 160 4.28 -10.66 2.24
C ASN A 160 3.75 -11.68 3.24
N PHE A 161 2.64 -11.34 3.88
CA PHE A 161 2.01 -12.20 4.88
C PHE A 161 1.60 -13.56 4.30
N VAL A 162 0.98 -13.60 3.11
CA VAL A 162 0.52 -14.84 2.48
C VAL A 162 1.68 -15.82 2.27
N LYS A 163 2.78 -15.34 1.65
CA LYS A 163 3.98 -16.18 1.45
C LYS A 163 4.65 -16.60 2.75
N THR A 164 4.58 -15.73 3.78
CA THR A 164 5.08 -16.07 5.11
C THR A 164 4.28 -17.22 5.71
N MET A 165 2.94 -17.17 5.66
CA MET A 165 2.08 -18.26 6.17
C MET A 165 2.30 -19.56 5.39
N LEU A 166 2.36 -19.50 4.06
CA LEU A 166 2.65 -20.67 3.23
C LEU A 166 4.01 -21.32 3.58
N LYS A 167 5.04 -20.51 3.80
CA LYS A 167 6.37 -21.00 4.23
C LYS A 167 6.33 -21.61 5.62
N LEU A 168 5.60 -21.02 6.56
CA LEU A 168 5.44 -21.58 7.91
C LEU A 168 4.72 -22.93 7.86
N SER A 169 3.74 -23.09 6.99
CA SER A 169 3.01 -24.35 6.81
C SER A 169 3.86 -25.52 6.32
N GLU A 170 5.04 -25.26 5.77
CA GLU A 170 5.96 -26.33 5.34
C GLU A 170 6.65 -27.05 6.50
N ASN A 171 6.76 -26.39 7.67
CA ASN A 171 7.57 -26.86 8.80
C ASN A 171 6.81 -26.89 10.14
N HIS A 172 5.52 -26.50 10.15
CA HIS A 172 4.72 -26.42 11.36
C HIS A 172 3.34 -27.05 11.15
N ASP A 173 2.92 -27.89 12.10
CA ASP A 173 1.57 -28.45 12.11
C ASP A 173 0.53 -27.43 12.60
N VAL A 174 0.98 -26.42 13.38
CA VAL A 174 0.15 -25.35 13.93
C VAL A 174 0.89 -24.02 13.82
N VAL A 175 0.20 -22.96 13.42
CA VAL A 175 0.68 -21.58 13.46
C VAL A 175 -0.25 -20.72 14.33
N ARG A 176 0.34 -19.82 15.14
CA ARG A 176 -0.41 -18.92 16.03
C ARG A 176 -0.60 -17.58 15.38
N VAL A 177 -1.86 -17.16 15.16
CA VAL A 177 -2.19 -15.93 14.44
C VAL A 177 -3.25 -15.14 15.21
N VAL A 178 -3.12 -13.82 15.23
CA VAL A 178 -4.03 -12.93 15.95
C VAL A 178 -5.41 -12.86 15.30
N THR A 179 -6.47 -12.90 16.12
CA THR A 179 -7.87 -12.87 15.67
C THR A 179 -8.60 -11.57 16.02
N ASP A 180 -8.01 -10.70 16.84
CA ASP A 180 -8.59 -9.44 17.34
C ASP A 180 -8.07 -8.18 16.62
N GLN A 181 -7.46 -8.35 15.45
CA GLN A 181 -7.11 -7.27 14.53
C GLN A 181 -7.93 -7.43 13.25
N LEU A 182 -8.84 -6.49 13.02
CA LEU A 182 -9.77 -6.49 11.88
C LEU A 182 -9.26 -5.55 10.76
N GLY A 183 -9.31 -6.01 9.54
CA GLY A 183 -8.88 -5.26 8.36
C GLY A 183 -9.30 -5.92 7.07
N THR A 184 -8.80 -5.42 5.95
CA THR A 184 -9.09 -5.96 4.62
C THR A 184 -7.80 -6.35 3.90
N PRO A 185 -7.60 -7.65 3.57
CA PRO A 185 -6.50 -8.07 2.71
C PRO A 185 -6.67 -7.44 1.32
N THR A 186 -5.59 -6.84 0.79
CA THR A 186 -5.66 -6.18 -0.52
C THR A 186 -4.61 -6.75 -1.48
N SER A 187 -5.07 -7.23 -2.62
CA SER A 187 -4.19 -7.68 -3.70
C SER A 187 -3.51 -6.47 -4.36
N ALA A 188 -2.20 -6.56 -4.56
CA ALA A 188 -1.46 -5.55 -5.31
C ALA A 188 -1.95 -5.44 -6.78
N ALA A 189 -2.49 -6.51 -7.35
CA ALA A 189 -3.10 -6.49 -8.67
C ALA A 189 -4.39 -5.65 -8.67
N GLU A 190 -5.27 -5.81 -7.68
CA GLU A 190 -6.48 -5.01 -7.54
C GLU A 190 -6.15 -3.52 -7.31
N LEU A 191 -5.18 -3.24 -6.46
CA LEU A 191 -4.74 -1.86 -6.23
C LEU A 191 -4.12 -1.24 -7.51
N ALA A 192 -3.39 -2.02 -8.30
CA ALA A 192 -2.85 -1.57 -9.58
C ALA A 192 -3.96 -1.23 -10.59
N LYS A 193 -5.04 -2.04 -10.67
CA LYS A 193 -6.23 -1.72 -11.48
C LYS A 193 -6.86 -0.39 -11.06
N ALA A 194 -6.99 -0.16 -9.74
CA ALA A 194 -7.51 1.11 -9.21
C ALA A 194 -6.64 2.31 -9.57
N MET A 195 -5.30 2.15 -9.49
CA MET A 195 -4.35 3.19 -9.93
C MET A 195 -4.49 3.49 -11.42
N ALA A 196 -4.57 2.45 -12.27
CA ALA A 196 -4.74 2.58 -13.70
C ALA A 196 -6.08 3.26 -14.05
N TYR A 197 -7.14 2.96 -13.31
CA TYR A 197 -8.45 3.60 -13.44
C TYR A 197 -8.41 5.09 -13.13
N LEU A 198 -7.76 5.50 -12.02
CA LEU A 198 -7.68 6.91 -11.62
C LEU A 198 -6.76 7.74 -12.53
N LEU A 199 -5.69 7.14 -13.05
CA LEU A 199 -4.62 7.83 -13.77
C LEU A 199 -5.10 8.75 -14.91
N PRO A 200 -6.06 8.39 -15.78
CA PRO A 200 -6.56 9.26 -16.86
C PRO A 200 -7.58 10.29 -16.36
N THR A 201 -8.11 10.19 -15.15
CA THR A 201 -9.18 11.05 -14.63
C THR A 201 -8.64 12.37 -14.03
N GLU A 202 -9.55 13.28 -13.71
CA GLU A 202 -9.29 14.51 -12.96
C GLU A 202 -9.96 14.47 -11.57
N ASN A 203 -10.35 13.30 -11.09
CA ASN A 203 -10.95 13.07 -9.78
C ASN A 203 -9.89 13.13 -8.68
N TYR A 204 -9.15 14.24 -8.61
CA TYR A 204 -8.05 14.41 -7.65
C TYR A 204 -8.53 14.33 -6.20
N GLY A 205 -7.65 13.89 -5.31
CA GLY A 205 -7.92 13.85 -3.88
C GLY A 205 -7.41 12.59 -3.19
N ILE A 206 -8.01 12.28 -2.04
CA ILE A 206 -7.71 11.11 -1.21
C ILE A 206 -8.75 10.04 -1.48
N PHE A 207 -8.29 8.81 -1.65
CA PHE A 207 -9.09 7.62 -1.86
C PHE A 207 -8.70 6.54 -0.86
N HIS A 208 -9.64 5.73 -0.44
CA HIS A 208 -9.35 4.43 0.14
C HIS A 208 -9.37 3.38 -0.98
N GLY A 209 -8.40 2.46 -0.96
CA GLY A 209 -8.26 1.44 -1.99
C GLY A 209 -7.91 0.10 -1.36
N THR A 210 -8.93 -0.68 -0.99
CA THR A 210 -8.83 -2.05 -0.47
C THR A 210 -9.77 -2.96 -1.23
N CYS A 211 -9.52 -4.27 -1.24
CA CYS A 211 -10.55 -5.22 -1.67
C CYS A 211 -11.84 -5.03 -0.85
N GLU A 212 -12.96 -5.52 -1.33
CA GLU A 212 -14.23 -5.49 -0.60
C GLU A 212 -14.27 -6.61 0.45
N GLY A 213 -15.10 -6.43 1.49
CA GLY A 213 -15.19 -7.31 2.65
C GLY A 213 -14.13 -7.04 3.70
N ASP A 214 -14.22 -7.76 4.82
CA ASP A 214 -13.31 -7.65 5.95
C ASP A 214 -13.06 -9.01 6.61
N THR A 215 -11.96 -9.10 7.35
CA THR A 215 -11.58 -10.31 8.07
C THR A 215 -10.60 -9.97 9.20
N ASN A 216 -10.09 -10.99 9.91
CA ASN A 216 -8.94 -10.90 10.79
C ASN A 216 -7.77 -11.73 10.26
N TRP A 217 -6.57 -11.58 10.83
CA TRP A 217 -5.39 -12.28 10.34
C TRP A 217 -5.49 -13.80 10.46
N ALA A 218 -6.16 -14.31 11.51
CA ALA A 218 -6.32 -15.75 11.72
C ALA A 218 -7.25 -16.36 10.67
N ASP A 219 -8.44 -15.79 10.45
CA ASP A 219 -9.39 -16.26 9.43
C ASP A 219 -8.80 -16.10 8.01
N PHE A 220 -8.05 -15.01 7.76
CA PHE A 220 -7.32 -14.87 6.51
C PHE A 220 -6.28 -15.98 6.30
N THR A 221 -5.60 -16.41 7.38
CA THR A 221 -4.65 -17.54 7.32
C THR A 221 -5.35 -18.85 7.06
N ASP A 222 -6.50 -19.11 7.70
CA ASP A 222 -7.31 -20.29 7.43
C ASP A 222 -7.69 -20.39 5.95
N GLU A 223 -8.12 -19.27 5.36
CA GLU A 223 -8.48 -19.21 3.94
C GLU A 223 -7.26 -19.44 3.02
N ILE A 224 -6.10 -18.86 3.34
CA ILE A 224 -4.84 -19.12 2.63
C ILE A 224 -4.51 -20.61 2.64
N PHE A 225 -4.59 -21.28 3.80
CA PHE A 225 -4.28 -22.70 3.92
C PHE A 225 -5.31 -23.56 3.20
N ARG A 226 -6.59 -23.23 3.29
CA ARG A 226 -7.66 -23.93 2.57
C ARG A 226 -7.42 -23.89 1.06
N LEU A 227 -7.15 -22.71 0.49
CA LEU A 227 -6.90 -22.53 -0.94
C LEU A 227 -5.61 -23.23 -1.41
N ALA A 228 -4.57 -23.21 -0.58
CA ALA A 228 -3.29 -23.85 -0.89
C ALA A 228 -3.25 -25.36 -0.57
N GLY A 229 -4.35 -25.95 -0.09
CA GLY A 229 -4.44 -27.36 0.26
C GLY A 229 -3.50 -27.77 1.41
N LYS A 230 -3.23 -26.88 2.36
CA LYS A 230 -2.37 -27.12 3.53
C LYS A 230 -3.17 -27.73 4.69
N SER A 231 -2.57 -28.67 5.42
CA SER A 231 -3.17 -29.29 6.62
C SER A 231 -2.77 -28.61 7.93
N THR A 232 -1.91 -27.60 7.87
CA THR A 232 -1.49 -26.80 9.03
C THR A 232 -2.69 -26.12 9.66
N LYS A 233 -2.82 -26.21 10.97
CA LYS A 233 -3.92 -25.58 11.73
C LYS A 233 -3.54 -24.16 12.15
N VAL A 234 -4.53 -23.29 12.21
CA VAL A 234 -4.37 -21.95 12.79
C VAL A 234 -4.86 -21.96 14.23
N ASP A 235 -3.98 -21.59 15.16
CA ASP A 235 -4.32 -21.34 16.56
C ASP A 235 -4.64 -19.83 16.68
N HIS A 236 -5.92 -19.53 16.91
CA HIS A 236 -6.45 -18.18 17.01
C HIS A 236 -6.10 -17.60 18.38
N ILE A 237 -5.20 -16.62 18.42
CA ILE A 237 -4.73 -15.98 19.65
C ILE A 237 -5.11 -14.52 19.68
N THR A 238 -5.05 -13.89 20.85
CA THR A 238 -5.23 -12.45 21.00
C THR A 238 -3.93 -11.69 20.72
N THR A 239 -4.04 -10.39 20.42
CA THR A 239 -2.88 -9.49 20.32
C THR A 239 -2.08 -9.47 21.63
N GLU A 240 -2.76 -9.51 22.80
CA GLU A 240 -2.08 -9.58 24.11
C GLU A 240 -1.20 -10.84 24.24
N GLU A 241 -1.70 -12.00 23.82
CA GLU A 241 -0.93 -13.25 23.80
C GLU A 241 0.26 -13.18 22.84
N TYR A 242 0.03 -12.63 21.63
CA TYR A 242 1.09 -12.45 20.63
C TYR A 242 2.21 -11.55 21.14
N VAL A 243 1.89 -10.42 21.78
CA VAL A 243 2.88 -9.46 22.28
C VAL A 243 3.68 -10.03 23.45
N LYS A 244 3.11 -10.93 24.29
CA LYS A 244 3.88 -11.64 25.33
C LYS A 244 5.04 -12.44 24.76
N ASP A 245 4.81 -13.09 23.59
CA ASP A 245 5.84 -13.85 22.91
C ASP A 245 6.75 -12.97 22.02
N ASN A 246 6.26 -11.77 21.64
CA ASN A 246 6.94 -10.84 20.71
C ASN A 246 6.97 -9.41 21.27
N PRO A 247 7.67 -9.13 22.39
CA PRO A 247 7.61 -7.86 23.09
C PRO A 247 8.15 -6.65 22.30
N ALA A 248 8.89 -6.88 21.22
CA ALA A 248 9.41 -5.85 20.32
C ALA A 248 8.45 -5.53 19.16
N SER A 249 7.25 -6.09 19.14
CA SER A 249 6.25 -5.81 18.09
C SER A 249 5.73 -4.38 18.21
N ALA A 250 5.70 -3.66 17.10
CA ALA A 250 5.04 -2.35 17.03
C ALA A 250 3.54 -2.47 17.33
N ASN A 251 2.97 -1.39 17.84
CA ASN A 251 1.52 -1.29 18.03
C ASN A 251 0.81 -1.37 16.66
N ARG A 252 -0.14 -2.29 16.54
CA ARG A 252 -0.94 -2.49 15.33
C ARG A 252 -2.39 -2.13 15.62
N PRO A 253 -3.10 -1.48 14.67
CA PRO A 253 -4.49 -1.13 14.86
C PRO A 253 -5.34 -2.39 15.08
N ALA A 254 -6.21 -2.37 16.10
CA ALA A 254 -7.20 -3.42 16.31
C ALA A 254 -8.32 -3.38 15.24
N TYR A 255 -8.55 -2.19 14.66
CA TYR A 255 -9.53 -1.98 13.61
C TYR A 255 -8.93 -1.11 12.50
N SER A 256 -8.85 -1.63 11.28
CA SER A 256 -8.27 -0.93 10.13
C SER A 256 -9.07 -1.08 8.83
N ILE A 257 -10.36 -1.40 8.95
CA ILE A 257 -11.23 -1.54 7.77
C ILE A 257 -11.46 -0.18 7.14
N LEU A 258 -11.17 -0.07 5.85
CA LEU A 258 -11.37 1.14 5.04
C LEU A 258 -12.60 0.98 4.15
N ASP A 259 -13.39 2.03 4.02
CA ASP A 259 -14.48 2.13 3.06
C ASP A 259 -13.98 2.84 1.79
N ASN A 260 -14.10 2.21 0.62
CA ASN A 260 -13.75 2.76 -0.70
C ASN A 260 -14.79 3.81 -1.15
N PHE A 261 -15.11 4.78 -0.27
CA PHE A 261 -16.26 5.67 -0.44
C PHE A 261 -16.07 6.61 -1.63
N MET A 262 -14.87 7.20 -1.80
CA MET A 262 -14.58 8.10 -2.90
C MET A 262 -14.62 7.40 -4.27
N PHE A 263 -14.21 6.14 -4.39
CA PHE A 263 -14.37 5.38 -5.65
C PHE A 263 -15.84 5.24 -6.03
N ARG A 264 -16.73 5.03 -5.05
CA ARG A 264 -18.18 4.93 -5.31
C ARG A 264 -18.82 6.26 -5.66
N LEU A 265 -18.30 7.37 -5.15
CA LEU A 265 -18.81 8.71 -5.46
C LEU A 265 -18.34 9.25 -6.80
N THR A 266 -17.13 8.88 -7.25
CA THR A 266 -16.49 9.52 -8.41
C THR A 266 -16.50 8.66 -9.66
N GLY A 267 -16.96 7.40 -9.57
CA GLY A 267 -16.98 6.51 -10.73
C GLY A 267 -17.53 5.12 -10.46
N ASP A 268 -17.32 4.23 -11.44
CA ASP A 268 -17.89 2.89 -11.46
C ASP A 268 -16.89 1.80 -11.03
N PHE A 269 -15.63 2.19 -10.68
CA PHE A 269 -14.64 1.21 -10.25
C PHE A 269 -15.08 0.54 -8.95
N ARG A 270 -14.96 -0.79 -8.91
CA ARG A 270 -15.19 -1.61 -7.71
C ARG A 270 -14.03 -2.58 -7.59
N PHE A 271 -13.50 -2.69 -6.39
CA PHE A 271 -12.54 -3.73 -6.06
C PHE A 271 -13.21 -5.10 -6.03
N ALA A 272 -12.47 -6.15 -6.32
CA ALA A 272 -12.91 -7.51 -6.07
C ALA A 272 -13.09 -7.77 -4.58
N ASP A 273 -13.94 -8.75 -4.22
CA ASP A 273 -13.97 -9.29 -2.86
C ASP A 273 -12.61 -9.91 -2.50
N TRP A 274 -12.19 -9.80 -1.23
CA TRP A 274 -10.88 -10.29 -0.83
C TRP A 274 -10.73 -11.82 -1.00
N HIS A 275 -11.83 -12.59 -0.92
CA HIS A 275 -11.79 -14.04 -1.17
C HIS A 275 -11.45 -14.34 -2.64
N ASP A 276 -12.07 -13.62 -3.58
CA ASP A 276 -11.77 -13.79 -5.00
C ASP A 276 -10.33 -13.37 -5.31
N ALA A 277 -9.89 -12.27 -4.73
CA ALA A 277 -8.54 -11.73 -4.94
C ALA A 277 -7.44 -12.65 -4.39
N ILE A 278 -7.63 -13.27 -3.22
CA ILE A 278 -6.66 -14.23 -2.65
C ILE A 278 -6.66 -15.55 -3.40
N GLU A 279 -7.83 -16.02 -3.87
CA GLU A 279 -7.92 -17.23 -4.69
C GLU A 279 -7.17 -17.05 -6.01
N GLU A 280 -7.35 -15.90 -6.70
CA GLU A 280 -6.60 -15.59 -7.92
C GLU A 280 -5.09 -15.56 -7.66
N TYR A 281 -4.68 -14.92 -6.56
CA TYR A 281 -3.27 -14.82 -6.20
C TYR A 281 -2.63 -16.18 -5.93
N ILE A 282 -3.28 -17.05 -5.14
CA ILE A 282 -2.75 -18.39 -4.80
C ILE A 282 -2.68 -19.28 -6.04
N ARG A 283 -3.65 -19.20 -6.96
CA ARG A 283 -3.58 -19.93 -8.24
C ARG A 283 -2.40 -19.51 -9.12
N GLY A 284 -1.90 -18.31 -8.94
CA GLY A 284 -0.77 -17.74 -9.68
C GLY A 284 0.61 -18.02 -9.08
N LEU A 285 0.67 -18.63 -7.87
CA LEU A 285 1.92 -18.99 -7.19
C LEU A 285 2.47 -20.34 -7.67
#